data_aeace42d776775318363afc04af5d8ce
#
_entry.id   aeace42d776775318363afc04af5d8ce
#
_cell.length_a   1.000
_cell.length_b   1.000
_cell.length_c   1.000
_cell.angle_alpha   90.00
_cell.angle_beta   90.00
_cell.angle_gamma   90.00
#
_symmetry.space_group_name_H-M   'P 1'
#
loop_
_entity.id
_entity.type
_entity.pdbx_description
1 polymer ?
#
loop_
_entity_poly.entity_id
_entity_poly.type
_entity_poly.pdbx_seq_one_letter_code
_entity_poly.pdbx_strand_id
1 'polypeptide(L)'
;MSARGRGARPATETRDTSVRPVSYELTRRTLKTSEVVALEIVRDIVRQDMQPGDRLPLEAEMLVQYRVSRSSLREALRLLEVQGLIGIRPGPGAGTVVGRVLPGNLSRTLTLHLHMLGANYDELLEAWVESEPLLARLAALNPDREKVRASLSPFLDEDHAWAVREGLQFHDIVAELADNRVLSLALRSIGFIVTEQVLTSAERGELEKYLRVGNFLALMRARAVRELGQAAGE
;
A
#
# COMPACT_ATOMS: atom_id res chain seq x y z
N MET A 1 -42.78 -19.78 8.68
CA MET A 1 -41.46 -20.31 9.06
C MET A 1 -40.55 -20.07 7.88
N SER A 2 -39.74 -19.02 7.93
CA SER A 2 -38.83 -18.62 6.81
C SER A 2 -37.39 -18.74 7.28
N ALA A 3 -36.67 -19.72 6.73
CA ALA A 3 -35.28 -19.95 6.99
C ALA A 3 -34.44 -18.92 6.16
N ARG A 4 -33.78 -17.99 6.84
CA ARG A 4 -32.82 -17.09 6.23
C ARG A 4 -31.52 -17.86 5.96
N GLY A 5 -31.21 -18.05 4.67
CA GLY A 5 -29.96 -18.61 4.22
C GLY A 5 -28.79 -17.74 4.67
N ARG A 6 -27.82 -18.33 5.37
CA ARG A 6 -26.51 -17.73 5.67
C ARG A 6 -25.72 -17.71 4.38
N GLY A 7 -25.42 -16.51 3.88
CA GLY A 7 -24.52 -16.33 2.76
C GLY A 7 -23.15 -16.94 3.07
N ALA A 8 -22.67 -17.77 2.18
CA ALA A 8 -21.33 -18.33 2.23
C ALA A 8 -20.33 -17.19 2.10
N ARG A 9 -19.36 -17.11 3.05
CA ARG A 9 -18.20 -16.24 2.94
C ARG A 9 -17.40 -16.66 1.70
N PRO A 10 -16.90 -15.71 0.90
CA PRO A 10 -15.98 -16.06 -0.19
C PRO A 10 -14.75 -16.75 0.40
N ALA A 11 -14.31 -17.81 -0.26
CA ALA A 11 -13.14 -18.58 0.11
C ALA A 11 -11.94 -17.66 0.24
N THR A 12 -11.30 -17.66 1.41
CA THR A 12 -10.03 -17.00 1.68
C THR A 12 -8.99 -17.59 0.73
N GLU A 13 -8.43 -16.75 -0.12
CA GLU A 13 -7.24 -17.06 -0.92
C GLU A 13 -6.16 -17.59 0.04
N THR A 14 -5.87 -18.87 -0.06
CA THR A 14 -4.81 -19.52 0.72
C THR A 14 -3.48 -18.87 0.33
N ARG A 15 -2.92 -18.07 1.25
CA ARG A 15 -1.57 -17.53 1.08
C ARG A 15 -0.61 -18.69 0.88
N ASP A 16 0.10 -18.67 -0.23
CA ASP A 16 1.23 -19.57 -0.46
C ASP A 16 2.27 -19.38 0.66
N THR A 17 2.35 -20.33 1.58
CA THR A 17 3.25 -20.32 2.73
C THR A 17 4.70 -20.64 2.35
N SER A 18 4.98 -20.94 1.08
CA SER A 18 6.34 -21.21 0.58
C SER A 18 7.17 -19.92 0.40
N VAL A 19 6.54 -18.76 0.39
CA VAL A 19 7.20 -17.46 0.26
C VAL A 19 7.87 -17.11 1.59
N ARG A 20 9.18 -16.99 1.60
CA ARG A 20 9.93 -16.52 2.80
C ARG A 20 9.46 -15.12 3.15
N PRO A 21 8.90 -14.88 4.35
CA PRO A 21 8.54 -13.53 4.77
C PRO A 21 9.82 -12.68 4.87
N VAL A 22 9.71 -11.39 4.57
CA VAL A 22 10.80 -10.44 4.82
C VAL A 22 11.05 -10.42 6.32
N SER A 23 12.15 -11.06 6.77
CA SER A 23 12.53 -11.08 8.16
C SER A 23 13.57 -10.01 8.42
N TYR A 24 13.24 -9.03 9.25
CA TYR A 24 14.22 -8.10 9.77
C TYR A 24 14.93 -8.78 10.96
N GLU A 25 16.07 -9.37 10.72
CA GLU A 25 17.06 -9.61 11.78
C GLU A 25 17.82 -8.31 12.06
N LEU A 26 17.07 -7.30 12.50
CA LEU A 26 17.70 -6.15 13.16
C LEU A 26 18.37 -6.69 14.41
N THR A 27 19.68 -6.53 14.47
CA THR A 27 20.49 -7.00 15.60
C THR A 27 19.86 -6.48 16.89
N ARG A 28 19.34 -7.37 17.74
CA ARG A 28 18.61 -7.06 19.00
C ARG A 28 19.36 -6.10 19.93
N ARG A 29 20.65 -5.87 19.67
CA ARG A 29 21.53 -4.99 20.46
C ARG A 29 21.29 -3.50 20.27
N THR A 30 20.61 -3.06 19.22
CA THR A 30 20.41 -1.63 18.89
C THR A 30 18.98 -1.13 19.05
N LEU A 31 18.00 -2.04 19.22
CA LEU A 31 16.60 -1.66 19.37
C LEU A 31 16.21 -1.46 20.83
N LYS A 32 15.37 -0.44 21.07
CA LYS A 32 14.69 -0.28 22.37
C LYS A 32 13.70 -1.43 22.59
N THR A 33 13.40 -1.72 23.85
CA THR A 33 12.41 -2.76 24.21
C THR A 33 11.07 -2.53 23.53
N SER A 34 10.61 -1.29 23.42
CA SER A 34 9.35 -0.94 22.73
C SER A 34 9.38 -1.27 21.24
N GLU A 35 10.50 -1.06 20.55
CA GLU A 35 10.67 -1.39 19.13
C GLU A 35 10.66 -2.91 18.90
N VAL A 36 11.32 -3.65 19.79
CA VAL A 36 11.28 -5.12 19.74
C VAL A 36 9.86 -5.64 19.93
N VAL A 37 9.13 -5.09 20.92
CA VAL A 37 7.74 -5.49 21.18
C VAL A 37 6.83 -5.13 20.01
N ALA A 38 7.02 -3.96 19.40
CA ALA A 38 6.27 -3.57 18.21
C ALA A 38 6.46 -4.57 17.05
N LEU A 39 7.71 -5.00 16.81
CA LEU A 39 8.02 -6.02 15.80
C LEU A 39 7.39 -7.38 16.13
N GLU A 40 7.40 -7.80 17.40
CA GLU A 40 6.77 -9.06 17.81
C GLU A 40 5.24 -9.01 17.62
N ILE A 41 4.60 -7.89 17.96
CA ILE A 41 3.16 -7.69 17.71
C ILE A 41 2.85 -7.83 16.21
N VAL A 42 3.63 -7.19 15.33
CA VAL A 42 3.44 -7.33 13.87
C VAL A 42 3.65 -8.77 13.41
N ARG A 43 4.66 -9.47 13.95
CA ARG A 43 4.88 -10.89 13.65
C ARG A 43 3.69 -11.76 14.06
N ASP A 44 3.12 -11.49 15.22
CA ASP A 44 1.97 -12.25 15.71
C ASP A 44 0.71 -11.98 14.87
N ILE A 45 0.48 -10.72 14.46
CA ILE A 45 -0.58 -10.37 13.51
C ILE A 45 -0.45 -11.19 12.22
N VAL A 46 0.76 -11.26 11.67
CA VAL A 46 1.03 -12.01 10.43
C VAL A 46 0.90 -13.51 10.63
N ARG A 47 1.44 -14.08 11.73
CA ARG A 47 1.38 -15.52 12.02
C ARG A 47 -0.04 -16.02 12.25
N GLN A 48 -0.88 -15.18 12.86
CA GLN A 48 -2.27 -15.52 13.17
C GLN A 48 -3.22 -15.16 12.01
N ASP A 49 -2.69 -14.70 10.90
CA ASP A 49 -3.45 -14.24 9.72
C ASP A 49 -4.56 -13.23 10.07
N MET A 50 -4.29 -12.36 11.05
CA MET A 50 -5.25 -11.35 11.48
C MET A 50 -5.51 -10.35 10.35
N GLN A 51 -6.79 -10.00 10.19
CA GLN A 51 -7.23 -9.10 9.13
C GLN A 51 -7.43 -7.67 9.66
N PRO A 52 -7.38 -6.64 8.81
CA PRO A 52 -7.71 -5.27 9.20
C PRO A 52 -9.08 -5.20 9.90
N GLY A 53 -9.10 -4.65 11.11
CA GLY A 53 -10.27 -4.57 11.97
C GLY A 53 -10.38 -5.67 13.02
N ASP A 54 -9.58 -6.73 12.94
CA ASP A 54 -9.49 -7.76 13.98
C ASP A 54 -8.90 -7.16 15.26
N ARG A 55 -9.36 -7.65 16.40
CA ARG A 55 -8.93 -7.17 17.70
C ARG A 55 -7.62 -7.83 18.11
N LEU A 56 -6.69 -7.02 18.58
CA LEU A 56 -5.53 -7.51 19.31
C LEU A 56 -5.96 -7.99 20.71
N PRO A 57 -5.14 -8.85 21.35
CA PRO A 57 -5.34 -9.23 22.74
C PRO A 57 -5.41 -7.99 23.66
N LEU A 58 -6.04 -8.13 24.82
CA LEU A 58 -6.12 -7.06 25.80
C LEU A 58 -4.71 -6.66 26.29
N GLU A 59 -4.54 -5.39 26.67
CA GLU A 59 -3.25 -4.87 27.18
C GLU A 59 -2.68 -5.75 28.30
N ALA A 60 -3.54 -6.26 29.20
CA ALA A 60 -3.13 -7.14 30.28
C ALA A 60 -2.58 -8.50 29.77
N GLU A 61 -3.18 -9.05 28.73
CA GLU A 61 -2.74 -10.28 28.10
C GLU A 61 -1.41 -10.09 27.35
N MET A 62 -1.29 -8.98 26.62
CA MET A 62 -0.04 -8.62 25.91
C MET A 62 1.13 -8.39 26.88
N LEU A 63 0.89 -7.81 28.08
CA LEU A 63 1.93 -7.64 29.09
C LEU A 63 2.52 -8.99 29.54
N VAL A 64 1.66 -10.00 29.71
CA VAL A 64 2.08 -11.34 30.07
C VAL A 64 2.79 -12.03 28.89
N GLN A 65 2.20 -11.91 27.70
CA GLN A 65 2.72 -12.56 26.48
C GLN A 65 4.13 -12.06 26.12
N TYR A 66 4.34 -10.74 26.11
CA TYR A 66 5.63 -10.14 25.72
C TYR A 66 6.59 -9.95 26.90
N ARG A 67 6.15 -10.18 28.13
CA ARG A 67 6.95 -10.05 29.39
C ARG A 67 7.62 -8.69 29.50
N VAL A 68 6.88 -7.62 29.30
CA VAL A 68 7.38 -6.24 29.33
C VAL A 68 6.62 -5.37 30.31
N SER A 69 7.17 -4.17 30.62
CA SER A 69 6.49 -3.18 31.43
C SER A 69 5.31 -2.54 30.66
N ARG A 70 4.35 -1.98 31.41
CA ARG A 70 3.23 -1.23 30.83
C ARG A 70 3.71 -0.06 29.98
N SER A 71 4.77 0.64 30.38
CA SER A 71 5.33 1.75 29.63
C SER A 71 5.91 1.30 28.28
N SER A 72 6.66 0.18 28.26
CA SER A 72 7.24 -0.36 27.03
C SER A 72 6.17 -0.86 26.06
N LEU A 73 5.12 -1.50 26.58
CA LEU A 73 4.00 -1.96 25.74
C LEU A 73 3.23 -0.78 25.13
N ARG A 74 2.90 0.24 25.94
CA ARG A 74 2.18 1.42 25.45
C ARG A 74 2.99 2.19 24.41
N GLU A 75 4.30 2.29 24.60
CA GLU A 75 5.17 2.92 23.60
C GLU A 75 5.22 2.09 22.30
N ALA A 76 5.30 0.76 22.41
CA ALA A 76 5.21 -0.12 21.24
C ALA A 76 3.89 0.05 20.49
N LEU A 77 2.76 0.06 21.18
CA LEU A 77 1.44 0.29 20.58
C LEU A 77 1.36 1.68 19.94
N ARG A 78 1.90 2.72 20.59
CA ARG A 78 1.95 4.06 20.00
C ARG A 78 2.79 4.12 18.71
N LEU A 79 3.92 3.44 18.68
CA LEU A 79 4.75 3.34 17.46
C LEU A 79 3.95 2.72 16.30
N LEU A 80 3.23 1.64 16.56
CA LEU A 80 2.42 0.97 15.56
C LEU A 80 1.20 1.81 15.14
N GLU A 81 0.58 2.51 16.08
CA GLU A 81 -0.55 3.42 15.81
C GLU A 81 -0.13 4.59 14.91
N VAL A 82 0.99 5.25 15.22
CA VAL A 82 1.53 6.35 14.39
C VAL A 82 1.83 5.88 12.96
N GLN A 83 2.27 4.64 12.81
CA GLN A 83 2.51 4.03 11.51
C GLN A 83 1.22 3.50 10.83
N GLY A 84 0.07 3.58 11.50
CA GLY A 84 -1.22 3.11 10.99
C GLY A 84 -1.33 1.59 10.85
N LEU A 85 -0.42 0.84 11.50
CA LEU A 85 -0.44 -0.63 11.53
C LEU A 85 -1.46 -1.18 12.51
N ILE A 86 -1.81 -0.39 13.51
CA ILE A 86 -2.93 -0.62 14.43
C ILE A 86 -3.74 0.66 14.60
N GLY A 87 -4.95 0.52 15.14
CA GLY A 87 -5.81 1.65 15.50
C GLY A 87 -6.50 1.41 16.83
N ILE A 88 -6.99 2.47 17.44
CA ILE A 88 -7.81 2.40 18.67
C ILE A 88 -9.27 2.57 18.27
N ARG A 89 -10.11 1.60 18.60
CA ARG A 89 -11.56 1.68 18.41
C ARG A 89 -12.21 2.18 19.69
N PRO A 90 -12.84 3.37 19.70
CA PRO A 90 -13.55 3.89 20.88
C PRO A 90 -14.91 3.21 21.05
N GLY A 91 -15.46 3.27 22.27
CA GLY A 91 -16.86 2.84 22.56
C GLY A 91 -17.01 1.45 23.16
N PRO A 92 -18.26 0.94 23.23
CA PRO A 92 -18.54 -0.40 23.73
C PRO A 92 -17.78 -1.45 22.92
N GLY A 93 -16.86 -2.16 23.56
CA GLY A 93 -15.91 -3.03 22.89
C GLY A 93 -14.66 -2.31 22.37
N ALA A 94 -14.31 -1.18 23.01
CA ALA A 94 -13.06 -0.47 22.80
C ALA A 94 -11.84 -1.39 22.87
N GLY A 95 -10.81 -1.07 22.12
CA GLY A 95 -9.57 -1.85 22.11
C GLY A 95 -8.71 -1.55 20.89
N THR A 96 -7.55 -2.13 20.91
CA THR A 96 -6.60 -2.04 19.80
C THR A 96 -7.04 -3.01 18.70
N VAL A 97 -7.05 -2.53 17.46
CA VAL A 97 -7.41 -3.31 16.27
C VAL A 97 -6.30 -3.25 15.25
N VAL A 98 -6.20 -4.29 14.41
CA VAL A 98 -5.29 -4.32 13.27
C VAL A 98 -5.69 -3.22 12.28
N GLY A 99 -4.74 -2.42 11.87
CA GLY A 99 -4.89 -1.36 10.88
C GLY A 99 -4.81 -1.90 9.45
N ARG A 100 -5.12 -1.02 8.49
CA ARG A 100 -4.89 -1.31 7.08
C ARG A 100 -3.56 -0.69 6.65
N VAL A 101 -2.69 -1.48 6.03
CA VAL A 101 -1.47 -0.93 5.43
C VAL A 101 -1.86 -0.08 4.23
N LEU A 102 -1.66 1.24 4.36
CA LEU A 102 -1.98 2.22 3.32
C LEU A 102 -0.71 2.95 2.87
N PRO A 103 -0.59 3.29 1.58
CA PRO A 103 0.54 4.10 1.08
C PRO A 103 0.74 5.39 1.87
N GLY A 104 -0.33 6.11 2.22
CA GLY A 104 -0.29 7.34 3.00
C GLY A 104 0.34 7.21 4.40
N ASN A 105 0.38 6.02 4.99
CA ASN A 105 1.06 5.81 6.26
C ASN A 105 2.59 5.83 6.09
N LEU A 106 3.10 5.16 5.05
CA LEU A 106 4.52 5.16 4.72
C LEU A 106 4.94 6.54 4.18
N SER A 107 4.09 7.20 3.41
CA SER A 107 4.33 8.54 2.85
C SER A 107 4.67 9.56 3.91
N ARG A 108 3.96 9.56 5.06
CA ARG A 108 4.24 10.49 6.15
C ARG A 108 5.68 10.37 6.66
N THR A 109 6.14 9.14 6.86
CA THR A 109 7.52 8.90 7.32
C THR A 109 8.52 9.26 6.23
N LEU A 110 8.23 8.86 4.99
CA LEU A 110 9.07 9.16 3.83
C LEU A 110 9.22 10.67 3.63
N THR A 111 8.13 11.44 3.73
CA THR A 111 8.16 12.91 3.62
C THR A 111 9.13 13.55 4.61
N LEU A 112 9.14 13.11 5.88
CA LEU A 112 10.08 13.63 6.88
C LEU A 112 11.54 13.36 6.47
N HIS A 113 11.83 12.19 5.94
CA HIS A 113 13.18 11.84 5.48
C HIS A 113 13.58 12.65 4.24
N LEU A 114 12.66 12.81 3.28
CA LEU A 114 12.92 13.63 2.09
C LEU A 114 13.20 15.09 2.44
N HIS A 115 12.45 15.67 3.39
CA HIS A 115 12.74 17.01 3.90
C HIS A 115 14.13 17.11 4.53
N MET A 116 14.52 16.13 5.34
CA MET A 116 15.85 16.11 5.94
C MET A 116 16.98 15.93 4.92
N LEU A 117 16.72 15.25 3.81
CA LEU A 117 17.65 15.11 2.68
C LEU A 117 17.69 16.37 1.81
N GLY A 118 16.77 17.32 1.98
CA GLY A 118 16.65 18.49 1.11
C GLY A 118 16.14 18.14 -0.29
N ALA A 119 15.46 16.99 -0.44
CA ALA A 119 14.89 16.59 -1.72
C ALA A 119 13.80 17.59 -2.14
N ASN A 120 13.79 17.92 -3.44
CA ASN A 120 12.83 18.83 -4.03
C ASN A 120 11.71 18.06 -4.75
N TYR A 121 10.69 18.80 -5.21
CA TYR A 121 9.55 18.21 -5.88
C TYR A 121 9.89 17.59 -7.24
N ASP A 122 10.84 18.20 -7.98
CA ASP A 122 11.24 17.71 -9.31
C ASP A 122 11.90 16.34 -9.19
N GLU A 123 12.78 16.14 -8.21
CA GLU A 123 13.41 14.85 -7.92
C GLU A 123 12.37 13.79 -7.53
N LEU A 124 11.35 14.18 -6.77
CA LEU A 124 10.26 13.28 -6.38
C LEU A 124 9.41 12.88 -7.60
N LEU A 125 9.08 13.85 -8.46
CA LEU A 125 8.31 13.64 -9.67
C LEU A 125 9.08 12.77 -10.66
N GLU A 126 10.38 13.04 -10.86
CA GLU A 126 11.28 12.23 -11.69
C GLU A 126 11.30 10.77 -11.20
N ALA A 127 11.52 10.56 -9.90
CA ALA A 127 11.52 9.20 -9.32
C ALA A 127 10.20 8.46 -9.54
N TRP A 128 9.07 9.16 -9.41
CA TRP A 128 7.76 8.58 -9.67
C TRP A 128 7.60 8.18 -11.13
N VAL A 129 7.90 9.09 -12.04
CA VAL A 129 7.78 8.90 -13.50
C VAL A 129 8.65 7.77 -14.02
N GLU A 130 9.90 7.72 -13.59
CA GLU A 130 10.83 6.66 -14.00
C GLU A 130 10.43 5.28 -13.43
N SER A 131 9.66 5.24 -12.35
CA SER A 131 9.19 3.98 -11.76
C SER A 131 7.91 3.42 -12.40
N GLU A 132 7.08 4.25 -13.00
CA GLU A 132 5.80 3.85 -13.59
C GLU A 132 5.93 2.79 -14.71
N PRO A 133 6.89 2.88 -15.65
CA PRO A 133 7.09 1.86 -16.67
C PRO A 133 7.41 0.47 -16.10
N LEU A 134 8.09 0.44 -14.94
CA LEU A 134 8.36 -0.83 -14.25
C LEU A 134 7.07 -1.49 -13.76
N LEU A 135 6.19 -0.71 -13.11
CA LEU A 135 4.90 -1.22 -12.64
C LEU A 135 4.02 -1.68 -13.79
N ALA A 136 3.95 -0.89 -14.87
CA ALA A 136 3.19 -1.25 -16.06
C ALA A 136 3.68 -2.54 -16.71
N ARG A 137 5.00 -2.72 -16.80
CA ARG A 137 5.59 -3.97 -17.32
C ARG A 137 5.21 -5.17 -16.45
N LEU A 138 5.26 -5.02 -15.13
CA LEU A 138 4.88 -6.09 -14.21
C LEU A 138 3.38 -6.39 -14.29
N ALA A 139 2.53 -5.37 -14.37
CA ALA A 139 1.10 -5.54 -14.56
C ALA A 139 0.78 -6.27 -15.88
N ALA A 140 1.51 -5.95 -16.95
CA ALA A 140 1.38 -6.65 -18.24
C ALA A 140 1.81 -8.12 -18.18
N LEU A 141 2.68 -8.50 -17.24
CA LEU A 141 3.10 -9.89 -17.02
C LEU A 141 2.22 -10.65 -16.01
N ASN A 142 1.22 -9.99 -15.42
CA ASN A 142 0.31 -10.62 -14.48
C ASN A 142 -0.42 -11.82 -15.14
N PRO A 143 -0.38 -13.02 -14.55
CA PRO A 143 -0.98 -14.22 -15.14
C PRO A 143 -2.51 -14.16 -15.19
N ASP A 144 -3.15 -13.39 -14.30
CA ASP A 144 -4.61 -13.18 -14.28
C ASP A 144 -5.02 -12.15 -15.33
N ARG A 145 -5.06 -12.58 -16.58
CA ARG A 145 -5.38 -11.75 -17.75
C ARG A 145 -6.80 -11.18 -17.68
N GLU A 146 -7.73 -11.91 -17.10
CA GLU A 146 -9.12 -11.47 -16.95
C GLU A 146 -9.22 -10.30 -15.98
N LYS A 147 -8.58 -10.43 -14.82
CA LYS A 147 -8.46 -9.35 -13.84
C LYS A 147 -7.82 -8.10 -14.44
N VAL A 148 -6.69 -8.26 -15.15
CA VAL A 148 -5.99 -7.14 -15.82
C VAL A 148 -6.93 -6.43 -16.78
N ARG A 149 -7.61 -7.18 -17.66
CA ARG A 149 -8.54 -6.59 -18.64
C ARG A 149 -9.72 -5.90 -17.96
N ALA A 150 -10.34 -6.54 -16.99
CA ALA A 150 -11.49 -5.97 -16.27
C ALA A 150 -11.11 -4.69 -15.53
N SER A 151 -9.95 -4.67 -14.87
CA SER A 151 -9.48 -3.49 -14.10
C SER A 151 -9.09 -2.32 -15.00
N LEU A 152 -8.54 -2.58 -16.19
CA LEU A 152 -8.08 -1.53 -17.11
C LEU A 152 -9.14 -1.11 -18.13
N SER A 153 -10.20 -1.89 -18.32
CA SER A 153 -11.25 -1.59 -19.32
C SER A 153 -11.86 -0.19 -19.19
N PRO A 154 -12.11 0.37 -17.98
CA PRO A 154 -12.65 1.73 -17.85
C PRO A 154 -11.71 2.81 -18.41
N PHE A 155 -10.44 2.48 -18.58
CA PHE A 155 -9.40 3.41 -19.01
C PHE A 155 -8.97 3.22 -20.48
N LEU A 156 -9.64 2.37 -21.23
CA LEU A 156 -9.28 2.08 -22.63
C LEU A 156 -10.04 2.97 -23.65
N ASP A 157 -10.97 3.82 -23.20
CA ASP A 157 -11.70 4.72 -24.08
C ASP A 157 -10.77 5.82 -24.60
N GLU A 158 -10.64 5.88 -25.95
CA GLU A 158 -9.70 6.79 -26.63
C GLU A 158 -10.17 8.24 -26.63
N ASP A 159 -11.47 8.44 -26.60
CA ASP A 159 -12.08 9.77 -26.68
C ASP A 159 -12.29 10.41 -25.30
N HIS A 160 -11.97 9.71 -24.22
CA HIS A 160 -12.18 10.19 -22.86
C HIS A 160 -11.06 11.14 -22.41
N ALA A 161 -11.41 12.41 -22.22
CA ALA A 161 -10.53 13.38 -21.57
C ALA A 161 -10.50 13.11 -20.06
N TRP A 162 -9.45 12.47 -19.59
CA TRP A 162 -9.31 12.05 -18.20
C TRP A 162 -9.15 13.26 -17.26
N ALA A 163 -9.95 13.27 -16.21
CA ALA A 163 -9.72 14.16 -15.08
C ALA A 163 -8.47 13.70 -14.31
N VAL A 164 -7.78 14.63 -13.65
CA VAL A 164 -6.57 14.34 -12.83
C VAL A 164 -6.81 13.18 -11.87
N ARG A 165 -8.00 13.14 -11.24
CA ARG A 165 -8.37 12.08 -10.29
C ARG A 165 -8.44 10.69 -10.93
N GLU A 166 -8.93 10.58 -12.15
CA GLU A 166 -9.03 9.32 -12.88
C GLU A 166 -7.64 8.83 -13.29
N GLY A 167 -6.75 9.75 -13.70
CA GLY A 167 -5.35 9.44 -13.95
C GLY A 167 -4.66 8.84 -12.71
N LEU A 168 -4.88 9.40 -11.52
CA LEU A 168 -4.34 8.87 -10.27
C LEU A 168 -4.87 7.48 -9.93
N GLN A 169 -6.16 7.23 -10.17
CA GLN A 169 -6.75 5.90 -10.00
C GLN A 169 -6.13 4.86 -10.94
N PHE A 170 -5.81 5.25 -12.17
CA PHE A 170 -5.12 4.38 -13.12
C PHE A 170 -3.76 3.91 -12.58
N HIS A 171 -2.93 4.83 -12.06
CA HIS A 171 -1.64 4.49 -11.48
C HIS A 171 -1.76 3.53 -10.28
N ASP A 172 -2.76 3.74 -9.42
CA ASP A 172 -3.04 2.85 -8.30
C ASP A 172 -3.41 1.44 -8.76
N ILE A 173 -4.25 1.33 -9.78
CA ILE A 173 -4.66 0.05 -10.37
C ILE A 173 -3.48 -0.67 -11.00
N VAL A 174 -2.65 0.04 -11.79
CA VAL A 174 -1.43 -0.53 -12.39
C VAL A 174 -0.49 -1.06 -11.32
N ALA A 175 -0.32 -0.33 -10.21
CA ALA A 175 0.51 -0.76 -9.10
C ALA A 175 -0.04 -2.02 -8.40
N GLU A 176 -1.36 -2.17 -8.29
CA GLU A 176 -1.99 -3.38 -7.76
C GLU A 176 -1.84 -4.58 -8.71
N LEU A 177 -2.00 -4.34 -10.02
CA LEU A 177 -1.86 -5.38 -11.05
C LEU A 177 -0.42 -5.85 -11.24
N ALA A 178 0.58 -5.07 -10.82
CA ALA A 178 1.99 -5.46 -10.85
C ALA A 178 2.30 -6.70 -9.97
N ASP A 179 1.38 -7.09 -9.09
CA ASP A 179 1.46 -8.25 -8.17
C ASP A 179 2.77 -8.32 -7.36
N ASN A 180 3.39 -7.16 -7.13
CA ASN A 180 4.58 -7.00 -6.28
C ASN A 180 4.27 -6.05 -5.14
N ARG A 181 3.93 -6.61 -3.98
CA ARG A 181 3.50 -5.84 -2.80
C ARG A 181 4.53 -4.81 -2.33
N VAL A 182 5.82 -5.10 -2.50
CA VAL A 182 6.91 -4.19 -2.08
C VAL A 182 6.95 -2.98 -3.00
N LEU A 183 7.01 -3.21 -4.31
CA LEU A 183 7.02 -2.13 -5.30
C LEU A 183 5.71 -1.35 -5.26
N SER A 184 4.58 -2.03 -5.19
CA SER A 184 3.27 -1.37 -5.09
C SER A 184 3.20 -0.44 -3.88
N LEU A 185 3.58 -0.90 -2.68
CA LEU A 185 3.56 -0.05 -1.49
C LEU A 185 4.54 1.12 -1.61
N ALA A 186 5.79 0.88 -2.03
CA ALA A 186 6.82 1.92 -2.12
C ALA A 186 6.45 3.00 -3.13
N LEU A 187 6.08 2.60 -4.35
CA LEU A 187 5.84 3.54 -5.44
C LEU A 187 4.50 4.28 -5.28
N ARG A 188 3.45 3.62 -4.78
CA ARG A 188 2.21 4.30 -4.40
C ARG A 188 2.42 5.29 -3.24
N SER A 189 3.38 5.03 -2.35
CA SER A 189 3.72 6.00 -1.29
C SER A 189 4.40 7.24 -1.85
N ILE A 190 5.24 7.11 -2.88
CA ILE A 190 5.82 8.25 -3.60
C ILE A 190 4.72 9.00 -4.35
N GLY A 191 3.89 8.30 -5.13
CA GLY A 191 2.74 8.89 -5.82
C GLY A 191 1.80 9.64 -4.88
N PHE A 192 1.54 9.09 -3.68
CA PHE A 192 0.74 9.76 -2.65
C PHE A 192 1.36 11.09 -2.21
N ILE A 193 2.70 11.17 -2.04
CA ILE A 193 3.38 12.43 -1.71
C ILE A 193 3.24 13.44 -2.86
N VAL A 194 3.42 12.99 -4.10
CA VAL A 194 3.29 13.85 -5.29
C VAL A 194 1.89 14.47 -5.39
N THR A 195 0.86 13.74 -5.01
CA THR A 195 -0.53 14.10 -5.29
C THR A 195 -1.29 14.71 -4.11
N GLU A 196 -0.96 14.33 -2.88
CA GLU A 196 -1.69 14.72 -1.67
C GLU A 196 -0.98 15.82 -0.86
N GLN A 197 0.29 16.10 -1.12
CA GLN A 197 0.94 17.25 -0.50
C GLN A 197 0.29 18.53 -1.03
N VAL A 198 0.24 19.55 -0.15
CA VAL A 198 -0.23 20.90 -0.53
C VAL A 198 0.75 21.46 -1.57
N LEU A 199 0.51 21.12 -2.82
CA LEU A 199 1.25 21.64 -3.94
C LEU A 199 1.04 23.13 -4.03
N THR A 200 2.11 23.89 -4.23
CA THR A 200 2.02 25.28 -4.66
C THR A 200 1.26 25.36 -6.00
N SER A 201 0.76 26.52 -6.35
CA SER A 201 0.07 26.69 -7.65
C SER A 201 0.98 26.35 -8.84
N ALA A 202 2.30 26.57 -8.71
CA ALA A 202 3.28 26.23 -9.75
C ALA A 202 3.47 24.71 -9.86
N GLU A 203 3.69 24.01 -8.75
CA GLU A 203 3.85 22.54 -8.69
C GLU A 203 2.58 21.82 -9.16
N ARG A 204 1.41 22.35 -8.81
CA ARG A 204 0.13 21.83 -9.31
C ARG A 204 0.00 21.99 -10.82
N GLY A 205 0.45 23.12 -11.36
CA GLY A 205 0.49 23.37 -12.80
C GLY A 205 1.45 22.43 -13.54
N GLU A 206 2.56 22.05 -12.94
CA GLU A 206 3.49 21.07 -13.50
C GLU A 206 2.92 19.65 -13.44
N LEU A 207 2.35 19.24 -12.30
CA LEU A 207 1.66 17.97 -12.19
C LEU A 207 0.52 17.87 -13.20
N GLU A 208 -0.29 18.92 -13.36
CA GLU A 208 -1.35 18.97 -14.40
C GLU A 208 -0.79 18.87 -15.81
N LYS A 209 0.32 19.54 -16.11
CA LYS A 209 1.00 19.38 -17.41
C LYS A 209 1.46 17.94 -17.62
N TYR A 210 2.00 17.34 -16.59
CA TYR A 210 2.48 15.96 -16.61
C TYR A 210 1.33 14.96 -16.82
N LEU A 211 0.22 15.15 -16.11
CA LEU A 211 -0.99 14.32 -16.26
C LEU A 211 -1.75 14.64 -17.57
N ARG A 212 -1.66 15.88 -18.08
CA ARG A 212 -2.24 16.30 -19.38
C ARG A 212 -1.36 15.94 -20.57
N VAL A 213 -0.07 15.73 -20.37
CA VAL A 213 0.79 15.21 -21.44
C VAL A 213 0.33 13.79 -21.71
N GLY A 214 -0.76 13.69 -22.46
CA GLY A 214 -1.37 12.44 -22.92
C GLY A 214 -0.40 11.48 -23.60
N ASN A 215 0.84 11.91 -23.83
CA ASN A 215 1.96 11.08 -24.27
C ASN A 215 2.39 10.04 -23.24
N PHE A 216 2.34 10.31 -21.92
CA PHE A 216 2.78 9.33 -20.93
C PHE A 216 1.70 8.25 -20.72
N LEU A 217 0.46 8.65 -20.50
CA LEU A 217 -0.67 7.71 -20.41
C LEU A 217 -0.89 7.01 -21.76
N ALA A 218 -0.74 7.71 -22.89
CA ALA A 218 -0.80 7.11 -24.21
C ALA A 218 0.37 6.14 -24.47
N LEU A 219 1.59 6.44 -23.97
CA LEU A 219 2.76 5.57 -24.07
C LEU A 219 2.61 4.31 -23.20
N MET A 220 2.15 4.50 -21.96
CA MET A 220 1.85 3.40 -21.04
C MET A 220 0.73 2.51 -21.58
N ARG A 221 -0.32 3.12 -22.10
CA ARG A 221 -1.45 2.47 -22.76
C ARG A 221 -1.01 1.71 -24.02
N ALA A 222 -0.27 2.35 -24.91
CA ALA A 222 0.24 1.72 -26.14
C ALA A 222 1.21 0.57 -25.83
N ARG A 223 1.98 0.67 -24.75
CA ARG A 223 2.89 -0.38 -24.31
C ARG A 223 2.15 -1.54 -23.64
N ALA A 224 1.21 -1.25 -22.73
CA ALA A 224 0.36 -2.25 -22.10
C ALA A 224 -0.51 -3.00 -23.13
N VAL A 225 -1.12 -2.29 -24.08
CA VAL A 225 -1.91 -2.90 -25.16
C VAL A 225 -1.03 -3.73 -26.09
N ARG A 226 0.17 -3.27 -26.41
CA ARG A 226 1.10 -4.00 -27.30
C ARG A 226 1.61 -5.27 -26.62
N GLU A 227 1.99 -5.22 -25.35
CA GLU A 227 2.46 -6.36 -24.58
C GLU A 227 1.33 -7.36 -24.28
N LEU A 228 0.10 -6.88 -24.01
CA LEU A 228 -1.09 -7.72 -23.91
C LEU A 228 -1.48 -8.36 -25.25
N GLY A 229 -1.26 -7.66 -26.37
CA GLY A 229 -1.52 -8.17 -27.73
C GLY A 229 -0.49 -9.22 -28.19
N GLN A 230 0.78 -9.05 -27.84
CA GLN A 230 1.85 -10.01 -28.17
C GLN A 230 1.73 -11.31 -27.34
N ALA A 231 1.30 -11.21 -26.08
CA ALA A 231 1.06 -12.38 -25.23
C ALA A 231 -0.24 -13.15 -25.56
N ALA A 232 -1.10 -12.61 -26.42
CA ALA A 232 -2.31 -13.26 -26.90
C ALA A 232 -2.11 -13.97 -28.26
N GLY A 233 -0.92 -13.82 -28.87
CA GLY A 233 -0.54 -14.41 -30.16
C GLY A 233 0.46 -15.56 -30.03
N GLU A 234 0.90 -15.92 -28.81
CA GLU A 234 1.62 -17.15 -28.48
C GLU A 234 0.70 -18.14 -27.73
#